data_146c1cf44b94cc0dfe36b67b7fec772e
#
_entry.id   146c1cf44b94cc0dfe36b67b7fec772e
#
_cell.length_a   1.000
_cell.length_b   1.000
_cell.length_c   1.000
_cell.angle_alpha   90.00
_cell.angle_beta   90.00
_cell.angle_gamma   90.00
#
_symmetry.space_group_name_H-M   'P 1'
#
loop_
_entity.id
_entity.type
_entity.pdbx_description
1 polymer ?
#
loop_
_entity_poly.entity_id
_entity_poly.type
_entity_poly.pdbx_seq_one_letter_code
_entity_poly.pdbx_strand_id
1 'polypeptide(L)'
;MTSDPLSGLQGAIRGELISRDNEEAFASARFRGWNRDLSRRSNPLGFVVASGVRDIVTAVNYCRENNLKLAVRGKGAHSPYGLANDAVVVDLMNMTAVRVDPDKKLAFIQAGADGGDVDHETALHNLICIAGTVSHTGFAGVALGGGIGHLSRWLGPVVDSIVGYEMVTAKGEVIRVDVEKDPELFWGMRGNGASFGIVTEFVMKLHDMPNDGIVRSAPILWPDAKAPEVLLSWMARIARPDRKDTETLQFVFLHSPDGHPVCGVVPLIVGETEEAAKGTCDEVAAYAGGALVRQDTQMPYTAIQAALDDCFPYGTNNWEKGVFIDWDPNNEDAVKEIIDAVVKAWADKPAFASKLSTFILLMEVNGAVARGNPASTSFSARGGRLWASALIGWPDDDDAQRAASRKWCNDTITALSPFHVTTYLNNAMPTSDEEMRRVFPEETIKRLQNLKMKYDPEGMFKAGAWDYQANV
;
A
#
# COMPACT_ATOMS: atom_id res chain seq x y z
N MET A 1 -30.83 3.56 -29.62
CA MET A 1 -29.42 3.62 -29.18
C MET A 1 -29.40 4.62 -28.04
N THR A 2 -29.09 4.19 -26.82
CA THR A 2 -28.88 5.12 -25.71
C THR A 2 -27.59 5.88 -26.02
N SER A 3 -27.63 7.21 -26.00
CA SER A 3 -26.43 8.05 -26.21
C SER A 3 -25.37 7.68 -25.17
N ASP A 4 -24.11 7.69 -25.58
CA ASP A 4 -22.96 7.50 -24.67
C ASP A 4 -23.13 8.46 -23.47
N PRO A 5 -23.16 7.93 -22.22
CA PRO A 5 -23.34 8.76 -21.02
C PRO A 5 -22.23 9.77 -20.82
N LEU A 6 -21.10 9.66 -21.55
CA LEU A 6 -19.94 10.55 -21.46
C LEU A 6 -19.84 11.55 -22.62
N SER A 7 -20.81 11.54 -23.56
CA SER A 7 -20.77 12.39 -24.77
C SER A 7 -20.58 13.89 -24.48
N GLY A 8 -21.12 14.39 -23.36
CA GLY A 8 -20.96 15.80 -22.95
C GLY A 8 -19.55 16.18 -22.46
N LEU A 9 -18.68 15.20 -22.18
CA LEU A 9 -17.27 15.46 -21.87
C LEU A 9 -16.39 15.57 -23.12
N GLN A 10 -16.91 15.15 -24.27
CA GLN A 10 -16.17 15.21 -25.54
C GLN A 10 -15.83 16.66 -25.88
N GLY A 11 -14.54 16.97 -26.00
CA GLY A 11 -14.04 18.34 -26.27
C GLY A 11 -14.10 19.29 -25.06
N ALA A 12 -14.64 18.88 -23.90
CA ALA A 12 -14.69 19.69 -22.70
C ALA A 12 -13.43 19.55 -21.82
N ILE A 13 -12.67 18.48 -22.00
CA ILE A 13 -11.41 18.20 -21.30
C ILE A 13 -10.21 18.33 -22.26
N ARG A 14 -9.05 18.62 -21.72
CA ARG A 14 -7.78 18.65 -22.46
C ARG A 14 -7.14 17.26 -22.54
N GLY A 15 -7.34 16.44 -21.53
CA GLY A 15 -6.89 15.06 -21.47
C GLY A 15 -7.67 14.16 -22.43
N GLU A 16 -7.66 12.88 -22.20
CA GLU A 16 -8.29 11.89 -23.07
C GLU A 16 -9.60 11.40 -22.45
N LEU A 17 -10.67 11.31 -23.27
CA LEU A 17 -11.92 10.66 -22.95
C LEU A 17 -11.96 9.29 -23.63
N ILE A 18 -12.06 8.22 -22.85
CA ILE A 18 -12.13 6.85 -23.34
C ILE A 18 -13.51 6.29 -22.98
N SER A 19 -14.37 6.15 -23.98
CA SER A 19 -15.70 5.57 -23.84
C SER A 19 -15.72 4.10 -24.25
N ARG A 20 -16.81 3.40 -23.93
CA ARG A 20 -17.03 1.99 -24.33
C ARG A 20 -17.16 1.82 -25.85
N ASP A 21 -17.45 2.88 -26.61
CA ASP A 21 -17.58 2.84 -28.07
C ASP A 21 -16.22 2.59 -28.76
N ASN A 22 -15.11 2.93 -28.09
CA ASN A 22 -13.75 2.56 -28.52
C ASN A 22 -13.30 1.33 -27.71
N GLU A 23 -13.69 0.14 -28.15
CA GLU A 23 -13.44 -1.13 -27.42
C GLU A 23 -11.96 -1.37 -27.14
N GLU A 24 -11.06 -1.06 -28.09
CA GLU A 24 -9.62 -1.28 -27.93
C GLU A 24 -9.02 -0.34 -26.87
N ALA A 25 -9.29 0.97 -26.97
CA ALA A 25 -8.82 1.94 -25.98
C ALA A 25 -9.43 1.68 -24.61
N PHE A 26 -10.72 1.30 -24.55
CA PHE A 26 -11.40 0.98 -23.31
C PHE A 26 -10.79 -0.27 -22.63
N ALA A 27 -10.55 -1.34 -23.39
CA ALA A 27 -9.88 -2.53 -22.88
C ALA A 27 -8.47 -2.20 -22.39
N SER A 28 -7.68 -1.47 -23.18
CA SER A 28 -6.35 -1.01 -22.79
C SER A 28 -6.37 -0.21 -21.49
N ALA A 29 -7.25 0.78 -21.37
CA ALA A 29 -7.40 1.58 -20.16
C ALA A 29 -7.81 0.73 -18.95
N ARG A 30 -8.74 -0.20 -19.12
CA ARG A 30 -9.22 -1.09 -18.06
C ARG A 30 -8.11 -2.01 -17.53
N PHE A 31 -7.30 -2.60 -18.42
CA PHE A 31 -6.24 -3.54 -18.06
C PHE A 31 -4.87 -2.90 -17.76
N ARG A 32 -4.81 -1.58 -17.74
CA ARG A 32 -3.59 -0.84 -17.37
C ARG A 32 -3.20 -1.02 -15.89
N GLY A 33 -4.14 -1.43 -15.05
CA GLY A 33 -3.90 -1.63 -13.62
C GLY A 33 -2.97 -2.83 -13.33
N TRP A 34 -2.30 -2.77 -12.18
CA TRP A 34 -1.43 -3.85 -11.71
C TRP A 34 -2.18 -5.18 -11.56
N ASN A 35 -3.39 -5.15 -10.97
CA ASN A 35 -4.16 -6.36 -10.68
C ASN A 35 -5.12 -6.71 -11.83
N ARG A 36 -4.78 -7.75 -12.58
CA ARG A 36 -5.57 -8.25 -13.71
C ARG A 36 -6.94 -8.77 -13.28
N ASP A 37 -7.03 -9.51 -12.15
CA ASP A 37 -8.31 -10.04 -11.67
C ASP A 37 -9.33 -8.93 -11.42
N LEU A 38 -8.91 -7.84 -10.78
CA LEU A 38 -9.77 -6.67 -10.56
C LEU A 38 -10.14 -5.99 -11.88
N SER A 39 -9.17 -5.80 -12.77
CA SER A 39 -9.40 -5.22 -14.10
C SER A 39 -10.43 -6.03 -14.90
N ARG A 40 -10.32 -7.36 -14.92
CA ARG A 40 -11.21 -8.28 -15.62
C ARG A 40 -12.66 -8.21 -15.13
N ARG A 41 -12.84 -7.98 -13.82
CA ARG A 41 -14.16 -7.97 -13.17
C ARG A 41 -14.79 -6.59 -13.11
N SER A 42 -14.04 -5.54 -13.42
CA SER A 42 -14.55 -4.18 -13.42
C SER A 42 -15.24 -3.83 -14.77
N ASN A 43 -16.28 -3.00 -14.67
CA ASN A 43 -17.03 -2.53 -15.81
C ASN A 43 -17.41 -1.05 -15.64
N PRO A 44 -16.42 -0.13 -15.65
CA PRO A 44 -16.69 1.30 -15.53
C PRO A 44 -17.47 1.83 -16.74
N LEU A 45 -18.06 3.01 -16.62
CA LEU A 45 -18.75 3.69 -17.73
C LEU A 45 -17.76 4.20 -18.79
N GLY A 46 -16.56 4.59 -18.37
CA GLY A 46 -15.46 5.06 -19.21
C GLY A 46 -14.40 5.73 -18.38
N PHE A 47 -13.39 6.32 -19.03
CA PHE A 47 -12.24 6.94 -18.37
C PHE A 47 -12.06 8.39 -18.81
N VAL A 48 -11.81 9.26 -17.86
CA VAL A 48 -11.28 10.60 -18.04
C VAL A 48 -9.82 10.57 -17.63
N VAL A 49 -8.91 10.46 -18.60
CA VAL A 49 -7.46 10.50 -18.36
C VAL A 49 -7.06 11.97 -18.25
N ALA A 50 -6.97 12.48 -17.02
CA ALA A 50 -6.78 13.88 -16.75
C ALA A 50 -5.37 14.36 -17.11
N SER A 51 -5.26 15.51 -17.77
CA SER A 51 -3.99 16.20 -18.02
C SER A 51 -3.71 17.31 -17.01
N GLY A 52 -4.65 17.57 -16.10
CA GLY A 52 -4.51 18.56 -15.04
C GLY A 52 -5.80 18.77 -14.25
N VAL A 53 -5.74 19.61 -13.22
CA VAL A 53 -6.82 19.84 -12.26
C VAL A 53 -8.14 20.29 -12.93
N ARG A 54 -8.05 21.07 -14.03
CA ARG A 54 -9.26 21.53 -14.75
C ARG A 54 -10.07 20.38 -15.33
N ASP A 55 -9.42 19.35 -15.85
CA ASP A 55 -10.13 18.16 -16.39
C ASP A 55 -10.87 17.42 -15.27
N ILE A 56 -10.26 17.32 -14.09
CA ILE A 56 -10.87 16.72 -12.89
C ILE A 56 -12.11 17.54 -12.49
N VAL A 57 -12.00 18.86 -12.40
CA VAL A 57 -13.14 19.75 -12.09
C VAL A 57 -14.26 19.57 -13.11
N THR A 58 -13.92 19.50 -14.41
CA THR A 58 -14.89 19.29 -15.48
C THR A 58 -15.61 17.95 -15.34
N ALA A 59 -14.84 16.86 -15.07
CA ALA A 59 -15.41 15.54 -14.87
C ALA A 59 -16.33 15.48 -13.63
N VAL A 60 -15.91 16.07 -12.51
CA VAL A 60 -16.71 16.11 -11.27
C VAL A 60 -18.03 16.87 -11.51
N ASN A 61 -17.98 18.04 -12.12
CA ASN A 61 -19.17 18.84 -12.40
C ASN A 61 -20.13 18.09 -13.34
N TYR A 62 -19.60 17.52 -14.42
CA TYR A 62 -20.40 16.72 -15.37
C TYR A 62 -21.06 15.54 -14.68
N CYS A 63 -20.33 14.77 -13.87
CA CYS A 63 -20.87 13.62 -13.17
C CYS A 63 -21.96 14.03 -12.16
N ARG A 64 -21.75 15.14 -11.43
CA ARG A 64 -22.76 15.67 -10.51
C ARG A 64 -24.04 16.06 -11.25
N GLU A 65 -23.94 16.79 -12.36
CA GLU A 65 -25.09 17.25 -13.15
C GLU A 65 -25.85 16.13 -13.81
N ASN A 66 -25.19 15.01 -14.11
CA ASN A 66 -25.78 13.84 -14.74
C ASN A 66 -26.04 12.67 -13.74
N ASN A 67 -25.88 12.89 -12.43
CA ASN A 67 -26.04 11.90 -11.38
C ASN A 67 -25.22 10.61 -11.61
N LEU A 68 -23.98 10.78 -12.12
CA LEU A 68 -23.02 9.70 -12.32
C LEU A 68 -22.09 9.57 -11.12
N LYS A 69 -21.67 8.34 -10.84
CA LYS A 69 -20.66 8.06 -9.81
C LYS A 69 -19.25 8.16 -10.39
N LEU A 70 -18.30 8.47 -9.51
CA LEU A 70 -16.89 8.58 -9.83
C LEU A 70 -16.06 7.54 -9.09
N ALA A 71 -15.10 6.95 -9.78
CA ALA A 71 -13.97 6.25 -9.19
C ALA A 71 -12.69 6.99 -9.54
N VAL A 72 -11.67 6.88 -8.72
CA VAL A 72 -10.39 7.58 -8.93
C VAL A 72 -9.27 6.55 -8.99
N ARG A 73 -8.49 6.61 -10.07
CA ARG A 73 -7.29 5.80 -10.22
C ARG A 73 -6.06 6.72 -10.26
N GLY A 74 -5.11 6.50 -9.32
CA GLY A 74 -3.79 7.11 -9.39
C GLY A 74 -2.92 6.40 -10.43
N LYS A 75 -1.89 5.67 -10.00
CA LYS A 75 -0.99 4.92 -10.92
C LYS A 75 -1.47 3.49 -11.17
N GLY A 76 -1.72 2.70 -10.12
CA GLY A 76 -1.59 1.26 -10.21
C GLY A 76 -2.86 0.42 -10.13
N ALA A 77 -4.01 0.95 -9.68
CA ALA A 77 -5.23 0.15 -9.44
C ALA A 77 -4.97 -1.16 -8.66
N HIS A 78 -4.30 -1.08 -7.53
CA HIS A 78 -4.11 -2.19 -6.60
C HIS A 78 -5.45 -2.59 -5.94
N SER A 79 -6.28 -1.59 -5.64
CA SER A 79 -7.57 -1.71 -5.00
C SER A 79 -8.72 -1.73 -6.03
N PRO A 80 -9.83 -2.46 -5.77
CA PRO A 80 -11.01 -2.46 -6.63
C PRO A 80 -11.67 -1.08 -6.75
N TYR A 81 -11.47 -0.20 -5.79
CA TYR A 81 -12.08 1.13 -5.75
C TYR A 81 -11.65 2.04 -6.91
N GLY A 82 -10.45 1.83 -7.45
CA GLY A 82 -9.95 2.60 -8.60
C GLY A 82 -10.62 2.27 -9.95
N LEU A 83 -11.43 1.22 -10.02
CA LEU A 83 -12.10 0.72 -11.23
C LEU A 83 -13.55 0.31 -10.95
N ALA A 84 -14.29 1.07 -10.14
CA ALA A 84 -15.64 0.73 -9.73
C ALA A 84 -16.59 0.56 -10.92
N ASN A 85 -17.50 -0.42 -10.80
CA ASN A 85 -18.55 -0.65 -11.79
C ASN A 85 -19.51 0.54 -11.87
N ASP A 86 -20.03 0.80 -13.05
CA ASP A 86 -21.02 1.84 -13.32
C ASP A 86 -20.61 3.26 -12.85
N ALA A 87 -19.30 3.49 -12.72
CA ALA A 87 -18.73 4.78 -12.41
C ALA A 87 -17.85 5.30 -13.56
N VAL A 88 -17.70 6.60 -13.66
CA VAL A 88 -16.68 7.24 -14.50
C VAL A 88 -15.36 7.18 -13.74
N VAL A 89 -14.31 6.65 -14.36
CA VAL A 89 -12.97 6.60 -13.76
C VAL A 89 -12.22 7.87 -14.11
N VAL A 90 -11.89 8.68 -13.12
CA VAL A 90 -10.90 9.76 -13.27
C VAL A 90 -9.51 9.14 -13.08
N ASP A 91 -8.75 9.08 -14.17
CA ASP A 91 -7.41 8.49 -14.22
C ASP A 91 -6.36 9.59 -14.17
N LEU A 92 -5.55 9.58 -13.13
CA LEU A 92 -4.55 10.60 -12.84
C LEU A 92 -3.15 10.24 -13.36
N MET A 93 -3.01 9.17 -14.12
CA MET A 93 -1.72 8.60 -14.55
C MET A 93 -0.77 9.58 -15.24
N ASN A 94 -1.28 10.65 -15.86
CA ASN A 94 -0.48 11.68 -16.51
C ASN A 94 -0.06 12.84 -15.56
N MET A 95 -0.52 12.82 -14.32
CA MET A 95 -0.21 13.81 -13.29
C MET A 95 0.86 13.25 -12.35
N THR A 96 2.10 13.13 -12.81
CA THR A 96 3.21 12.45 -12.12
C THR A 96 4.31 13.37 -11.62
N ALA A 97 4.17 14.70 -11.81
CA ALA A 97 5.23 15.63 -11.43
C ALA A 97 5.51 15.59 -9.93
N VAL A 98 6.79 15.56 -9.60
CA VAL A 98 7.32 15.69 -8.24
C VAL A 98 8.25 16.89 -8.20
N ARG A 99 8.01 17.82 -7.27
CA ARG A 99 8.85 19.00 -7.07
C ARG A 99 9.35 19.03 -5.64
N VAL A 100 10.65 19.12 -5.45
CA VAL A 100 11.30 19.20 -4.15
C VAL A 100 11.69 20.63 -3.80
N ASP A 101 11.42 21.04 -2.56
CA ASP A 101 11.95 22.25 -1.93
C ASP A 101 12.93 21.78 -0.84
N PRO A 102 14.23 21.67 -1.14
CA PRO A 102 15.20 21.09 -0.23
C PRO A 102 15.44 21.95 1.02
N ASP A 103 15.31 23.28 0.89
CA ASP A 103 15.51 24.19 2.03
C ASP A 103 14.42 24.00 3.09
N LYS A 104 13.18 23.76 2.66
CA LYS A 104 12.05 23.50 3.55
C LYS A 104 11.86 22.02 3.86
N LYS A 105 12.61 21.14 3.17
CA LYS A 105 12.42 19.68 3.21
C LYS A 105 10.97 19.29 2.92
N LEU A 106 10.44 19.80 1.82
CA LEU A 106 9.09 19.51 1.35
C LEU A 106 9.13 18.95 -0.08
N ALA A 107 8.27 17.97 -0.34
CA ALA A 107 7.93 17.53 -1.70
C ALA A 107 6.48 17.87 -2.01
N PHE A 108 6.24 18.27 -3.25
CA PHE A 108 4.93 18.47 -3.85
C PHE A 108 4.75 17.38 -4.90
N ILE A 109 3.85 16.45 -4.66
CA ILE A 109 3.73 15.19 -5.40
C ILE A 109 2.34 15.12 -6.02
N GLN A 110 2.27 15.09 -7.35
CA GLN A 110 1.00 14.88 -8.05
C GLN A 110 0.49 13.45 -7.85
N ALA A 111 -0.84 13.29 -7.79
CA ALA A 111 -1.49 12.06 -7.35
C ALA A 111 -1.38 10.87 -8.33
N GLY A 112 -0.87 11.07 -9.54
CA GLY A 112 -0.54 10.02 -10.49
C GLY A 112 0.90 9.49 -10.37
N ALA A 113 1.73 10.07 -9.52
CA ALA A 113 3.10 9.62 -9.28
C ALA A 113 3.12 8.25 -8.56
N ASP A 114 4.22 7.52 -8.70
CA ASP A 114 4.53 6.34 -7.91
C ASP A 114 5.70 6.59 -6.94
N GLY A 115 6.06 5.57 -6.17
CA GLY A 115 7.15 5.67 -5.21
C GLY A 115 8.50 5.93 -5.89
N GLY A 116 8.74 5.34 -7.06
CA GLY A 116 9.96 5.54 -7.84
C GLY A 116 10.10 6.95 -8.38
N ASP A 117 9.00 7.57 -8.87
CA ASP A 117 8.99 8.98 -9.29
C ASP A 117 9.40 9.88 -8.12
N VAL A 118 8.90 9.59 -6.91
CA VAL A 118 9.20 10.36 -5.69
C VAL A 118 10.65 10.18 -5.26
N ASP A 119 11.14 8.95 -5.22
CA ASP A 119 12.52 8.62 -4.81
C ASP A 119 13.54 9.22 -5.79
N HIS A 120 13.23 9.22 -7.09
CA HIS A 120 14.09 9.81 -8.13
C HIS A 120 14.40 11.29 -7.85
N GLU A 121 13.37 12.06 -7.49
CA GLU A 121 13.52 13.49 -7.27
C GLU A 121 14.09 13.81 -5.88
N THR A 122 13.67 13.09 -4.84
CA THR A 122 14.12 13.38 -3.47
C THR A 122 15.57 12.97 -3.22
N ALA A 123 16.03 11.89 -3.85
CA ALA A 123 17.41 11.40 -3.73
C ALA A 123 18.46 12.41 -4.25
N LEU A 124 18.10 13.26 -5.21
CA LEU A 124 18.96 14.36 -5.71
C LEU A 124 19.43 15.32 -4.59
N HIS A 125 18.70 15.36 -3.49
CA HIS A 125 18.93 16.26 -2.37
C HIS A 125 19.34 15.53 -1.07
N ASN A 126 19.67 14.23 -1.14
CA ASN A 126 19.89 13.38 0.05
C ASN A 126 18.70 13.42 1.02
N LEU A 127 17.49 13.56 0.48
CA LEU A 127 16.24 13.55 1.22
C LEU A 127 15.45 12.30 0.86
N ILE A 128 14.59 11.88 1.78
CA ILE A 128 13.70 10.73 1.57
C ILE A 128 12.26 11.09 1.90
N CYS A 129 11.34 10.63 1.06
CA CYS A 129 9.92 10.55 1.34
C CYS A 129 9.56 9.10 1.68
N ILE A 130 8.76 8.89 2.71
CA ILE A 130 8.27 7.55 3.03
C ILE A 130 7.26 7.14 1.94
N ALA A 131 7.44 5.95 1.37
CA ALA A 131 6.56 5.36 0.36
C ALA A 131 6.15 3.93 0.76
N GLY A 132 5.60 3.16 -0.16
CA GLY A 132 5.33 1.73 0.00
C GLY A 132 6.59 0.87 -0.09
N THR A 133 6.43 -0.44 -0.36
CA THR A 133 7.53 -1.41 -0.46
C THR A 133 7.95 -1.74 -1.90
N VAL A 134 7.24 -1.24 -2.90
CA VAL A 134 7.47 -1.48 -4.32
C VAL A 134 7.48 -0.14 -5.05
N SER A 135 8.50 0.14 -5.87
CA SER A 135 8.73 1.47 -6.43
C SER A 135 7.59 1.94 -7.35
N HIS A 136 7.07 1.06 -8.18
CA HIS A 136 5.98 1.37 -9.12
C HIS A 136 4.56 1.36 -8.48
N THR A 137 4.46 1.24 -7.15
CA THR A 137 3.18 1.39 -6.45
C THR A 137 2.74 2.84 -6.44
N GLY A 138 1.50 3.12 -6.88
CA GLY A 138 0.95 4.47 -6.93
C GLY A 138 0.95 5.14 -5.55
N PHE A 139 1.61 6.31 -5.47
CA PHE A 139 1.80 7.05 -4.22
C PHE A 139 0.48 7.43 -3.55
N ALA A 140 -0.49 7.93 -4.32
CA ALA A 140 -1.76 8.43 -3.78
C ALA A 140 -2.54 7.35 -3.02
N GLY A 141 -2.65 6.13 -3.58
CA GLY A 141 -3.37 5.04 -2.91
C GLY A 141 -2.71 4.64 -1.60
N VAL A 142 -1.38 4.54 -1.59
CA VAL A 142 -0.58 4.27 -0.39
C VAL A 142 -0.82 5.36 0.66
N ALA A 143 -0.65 6.62 0.30
CA ALA A 143 -0.70 7.77 1.20
C ALA A 143 -2.10 7.99 1.81
N LEU A 144 -3.17 7.84 1.01
CA LEU A 144 -4.54 8.10 1.46
C LEU A 144 -5.07 7.03 2.44
N GLY A 145 -4.55 5.81 2.38
CA GLY A 145 -4.93 4.73 3.30
C GLY A 145 -3.98 4.53 4.48
N GLY A 146 -2.93 5.35 4.60
CA GLY A 146 -1.98 5.28 5.72
C GLY A 146 -0.52 5.18 5.27
N GLY A 147 -0.20 4.17 4.47
CA GLY A 147 1.13 3.95 3.88
C GLY A 147 2.14 3.30 4.83
N ILE A 148 2.41 2.03 4.59
CA ILE A 148 3.48 1.27 5.26
C ILE A 148 4.53 0.90 4.23
N GLY A 149 5.79 1.11 4.56
CA GLY A 149 6.93 0.83 3.68
C GLY A 149 8.21 0.51 4.46
N HIS A 150 9.29 0.35 3.74
CA HIS A 150 10.58 -0.12 4.28
C HIS A 150 11.11 0.74 5.44
N LEU A 151 10.85 2.04 5.44
CA LEU A 151 11.33 2.98 6.45
C LEU A 151 10.31 3.29 7.55
N SER A 152 9.15 2.62 7.54
CA SER A 152 8.06 2.97 8.46
C SER A 152 8.42 2.74 9.92
N ARG A 153 9.27 1.75 10.23
CA ARG A 153 9.74 1.52 11.60
C ARG A 153 10.55 2.72 12.13
N TRP A 154 11.33 3.37 11.26
CA TRP A 154 12.15 4.53 11.60
C TRP A 154 11.36 5.83 11.58
N LEU A 155 10.59 6.09 10.51
CA LEU A 155 10.00 7.40 10.22
C LEU A 155 8.47 7.48 10.44
N GLY A 156 7.82 6.36 10.73
CA GLY A 156 6.36 6.24 10.83
C GLY A 156 5.68 5.87 9.50
N PRO A 157 4.36 5.80 9.46
CA PRO A 157 3.61 5.61 8.23
C PRO A 157 3.63 6.88 7.37
N VAL A 158 3.34 6.74 6.07
CA VAL A 158 3.34 7.86 5.10
C VAL A 158 2.46 9.02 5.56
N VAL A 159 1.30 8.74 6.17
CA VAL A 159 0.36 9.78 6.66
C VAL A 159 0.96 10.70 7.72
N ASP A 160 1.97 10.29 8.45
CA ASP A 160 2.61 11.13 9.49
C ASP A 160 3.53 12.19 8.87
N SER A 161 3.95 12.01 7.62
CA SER A 161 4.74 12.98 6.86
C SER A 161 3.91 13.88 5.95
N ILE A 162 2.60 13.67 5.82
CA ILE A 162 1.71 14.55 5.05
C ILE A 162 1.48 15.83 5.83
N VAL A 163 1.74 16.97 5.21
CA VAL A 163 1.51 18.31 5.79
C VAL A 163 0.40 19.09 5.08
N GLY A 164 -0.04 18.65 3.92
CA GLY A 164 -1.15 19.26 3.21
C GLY A 164 -1.56 18.53 1.93
N TYR A 165 -2.68 18.95 1.38
CA TYR A 165 -3.24 18.45 0.13
C TYR A 165 -3.78 19.58 -0.72
N GLU A 166 -3.76 19.42 -2.04
CA GLU A 166 -4.70 20.06 -2.95
C GLU A 166 -5.69 19.00 -3.44
N MET A 167 -6.98 19.32 -3.46
CA MET A 167 -8.00 18.36 -3.87
C MET A 167 -9.19 19.03 -4.55
N VAL A 168 -9.93 18.25 -5.34
CA VAL A 168 -11.22 18.62 -5.92
C VAL A 168 -12.34 17.96 -5.11
N THR A 169 -13.27 18.76 -4.57
CA THR A 169 -14.43 18.30 -3.80
C THR A 169 -15.54 17.75 -4.70
N ALA A 170 -16.57 17.10 -4.14
CA ALA A 170 -17.77 16.67 -4.86
C ALA A 170 -18.55 17.84 -5.51
N LYS A 171 -18.29 19.09 -5.08
CA LYS A 171 -18.87 20.30 -5.69
C LYS A 171 -18.06 20.83 -6.87
N GLY A 172 -16.92 20.22 -7.22
CA GLY A 172 -16.00 20.70 -8.23
C GLY A 172 -15.14 21.89 -7.78
N GLU A 173 -15.04 22.13 -6.48
CA GLU A 173 -14.21 23.19 -5.90
C GLU A 173 -12.79 22.67 -5.68
N VAL A 174 -11.79 23.46 -6.07
CA VAL A 174 -10.37 23.18 -5.76
C VAL A 174 -10.05 23.81 -4.42
N ILE A 175 -9.69 22.97 -3.45
CA ILE A 175 -9.37 23.42 -2.10
C ILE A 175 -7.98 22.92 -1.66
N ARG A 176 -7.37 23.65 -0.73
CA ARG A 176 -6.19 23.21 0.02
C ARG A 176 -6.59 22.84 1.42
N VAL A 177 -6.09 21.69 1.86
CA VAL A 177 -6.40 21.10 3.17
C VAL A 177 -5.10 20.90 3.93
N ASP A 178 -5.03 21.48 5.10
CA ASP A 178 -3.94 21.32 6.06
C ASP A 178 -4.47 21.49 7.49
N VAL A 179 -3.58 21.40 8.48
CA VAL A 179 -3.96 21.48 9.90
C VAL A 179 -4.57 22.85 10.29
N GLU A 180 -4.27 23.92 9.55
CA GLU A 180 -4.76 25.28 9.86
C GLU A 180 -6.09 25.58 9.15
N LYS A 181 -6.26 25.11 7.91
CA LYS A 181 -7.42 25.45 7.06
C LYS A 181 -8.65 24.60 7.35
N ASP A 182 -8.47 23.27 7.45
CA ASP A 182 -9.54 22.34 7.81
C ASP A 182 -8.95 21.16 8.58
N PRO A 183 -8.71 21.31 9.89
CA PRO A 183 -8.07 20.28 10.70
C PRO A 183 -8.85 18.98 10.77
N GLU A 184 -10.18 19.04 10.66
CA GLU A 184 -11.03 17.85 10.72
C GLU A 184 -10.95 17.04 9.42
N LEU A 185 -11.05 17.69 8.26
CA LEU A 185 -10.84 17.03 6.98
C LEU A 185 -9.40 16.52 6.85
N PHE A 186 -8.41 17.33 7.27
CA PHE A 186 -7.00 16.95 7.28
C PHE A 186 -6.74 15.69 8.12
N TRP A 187 -7.44 15.57 9.28
CA TRP A 187 -7.41 14.37 10.09
C TRP A 187 -7.98 13.16 9.34
N GLY A 188 -9.17 13.30 8.75
CA GLY A 188 -9.87 12.21 8.05
C GLY A 188 -9.14 11.72 6.80
N MET A 189 -8.51 12.65 6.07
CA MET A 189 -7.77 12.31 4.84
C MET A 189 -6.50 11.50 5.12
N ARG A 190 -5.95 11.57 6.32
CA ARG A 190 -4.78 10.81 6.71
C ARG A 190 -5.16 9.42 7.27
N GLY A 191 -5.63 8.53 6.40
CA GLY A 191 -6.02 7.15 6.69
C GLY A 191 -7.28 6.67 5.98
N ASN A 192 -8.16 7.60 5.51
CA ASN A 192 -9.34 7.29 4.68
C ASN A 192 -9.59 8.38 3.62
N GLY A 193 -8.53 8.96 3.07
CA GLY A 193 -8.60 10.16 2.24
C GLY A 193 -9.34 10.01 0.91
N ALA A 194 -9.41 8.82 0.36
CA ALA A 194 -10.12 8.55 -0.89
C ALA A 194 -11.64 8.77 -0.82
N SER A 195 -12.21 8.92 0.40
CA SER A 195 -13.66 9.02 0.61
C SER A 195 -14.22 10.43 0.42
N PHE A 196 -13.39 11.49 0.37
CA PHE A 196 -13.86 12.87 0.53
C PHE A 196 -13.69 13.74 -0.71
N GLY A 197 -12.99 13.26 -1.73
CA GLY A 197 -12.70 14.02 -2.95
C GLY A 197 -11.54 13.43 -3.73
N ILE A 198 -11.11 14.12 -4.77
CA ILE A 198 -9.99 13.73 -5.62
C ILE A 198 -8.77 14.56 -5.25
N VAL A 199 -7.78 13.95 -4.61
CA VAL A 199 -6.49 14.61 -4.35
C VAL A 199 -5.74 14.79 -5.66
N THR A 200 -5.25 15.99 -5.91
CA THR A 200 -4.47 16.36 -7.09
C THR A 200 -2.99 16.49 -6.77
N GLU A 201 -2.65 16.96 -5.56
CA GLU A 201 -1.27 17.12 -5.08
C GLU A 201 -1.18 16.84 -3.58
N PHE A 202 -0.13 16.14 -3.17
CA PHE A 202 0.29 15.96 -1.78
C PHE A 202 1.43 16.91 -1.45
N VAL A 203 1.41 17.49 -0.25
CA VAL A 203 2.57 18.18 0.32
C VAL A 203 3.15 17.32 1.42
N MET A 204 4.38 16.82 1.19
CA MET A 204 5.05 15.86 2.07
C MET A 204 6.24 16.51 2.77
N LYS A 205 6.36 16.26 4.07
CA LYS A 205 7.63 16.49 4.78
C LYS A 205 8.63 15.43 4.37
N LEU A 206 9.85 15.88 4.04
CA LEU A 206 10.98 15.02 3.75
C LEU A 206 11.90 14.88 4.97
N HIS A 207 12.67 13.81 4.98
CA HIS A 207 13.62 13.49 6.04
C HIS A 207 15.03 13.40 5.46
N ASP A 208 16.03 13.75 6.28
CA ASP A 208 17.44 13.57 5.88
C ASP A 208 17.77 12.09 5.75
N MET A 209 18.44 11.73 4.68
CA MET A 209 18.93 10.38 4.49
C MET A 209 20.42 10.33 4.84
N PRO A 210 20.80 9.62 5.91
CA PRO A 210 22.21 9.54 6.32
C PRO A 210 23.06 8.75 5.32
N ASN A 211 24.40 8.90 5.42
CA ASN A 211 25.37 8.18 4.60
C ASN A 211 25.14 8.34 3.09
N ASP A 212 24.78 9.56 2.65
CA ASP A 212 24.49 9.87 1.25
C ASP A 212 23.49 8.89 0.59
N GLY A 213 22.50 8.45 1.35
CA GLY A 213 21.48 7.51 0.89
C GLY A 213 21.92 6.05 0.80
N ILE A 214 23.14 5.73 1.24
CA ILE A 214 23.64 4.34 1.24
C ILE A 214 23.15 3.60 2.48
N VAL A 215 22.57 2.44 2.25
CA VAL A 215 22.05 1.53 3.28
C VAL A 215 22.67 0.13 3.10
N ARG A 216 22.62 -0.69 4.14
CA ARG A 216 22.94 -2.12 4.01
C ARG A 216 21.65 -2.92 3.97
N SER A 217 21.50 -3.70 2.94
CA SER A 217 20.34 -4.59 2.77
C SER A 217 20.70 -5.77 1.86
N ALA A 218 19.79 -6.60 1.60
CA ALA A 218 19.60 -7.70 0.68
C ALA A 218 19.29 -9.02 1.41
N PRO A 219 18.72 -10.02 0.71
CA PRO A 219 18.22 -11.21 1.36
C PRO A 219 19.31 -12.10 1.94
N ILE A 220 19.01 -12.64 3.12
CA ILE A 220 19.71 -13.74 3.77
C ILE A 220 18.72 -14.90 3.83
N LEU A 221 19.00 -16.01 3.10
CA LEU A 221 18.00 -17.04 2.79
C LEU A 221 18.40 -18.41 3.34
N TRP A 222 17.38 -19.18 3.70
CA TRP A 222 17.44 -20.59 4.12
C TRP A 222 16.43 -21.41 3.31
N PRO A 223 16.61 -22.74 3.22
CA PRO A 223 15.55 -23.63 2.78
C PRO A 223 14.32 -23.42 3.69
N ASP A 224 13.10 -23.44 3.13
CA ASP A 224 11.87 -23.19 3.89
C ASP A 224 11.64 -24.17 5.04
N ALA A 225 12.19 -25.40 4.95
CA ALA A 225 12.21 -26.37 6.04
C ALA A 225 12.90 -25.85 7.33
N LYS A 226 13.77 -24.83 7.21
CA LYS A 226 14.44 -24.18 8.33
C LYS A 226 13.62 -23.02 8.95
N ALA A 227 12.47 -22.70 8.38
CA ALA A 227 11.66 -21.56 8.81
C ALA A 227 11.31 -21.56 10.30
N PRO A 228 10.96 -22.68 10.97
CA PRO A 228 10.67 -22.65 12.40
C PRO A 228 11.86 -22.14 13.24
N GLU A 229 13.07 -22.62 12.94
CA GLU A 229 14.30 -22.24 13.66
C GLU A 229 14.70 -20.78 13.35
N VAL A 230 14.56 -20.36 12.08
CA VAL A 230 14.84 -18.97 11.65
C VAL A 230 13.84 -18.01 12.27
N LEU A 231 12.54 -18.32 12.23
CA LEU A 231 11.49 -17.50 12.84
C LEU A 231 11.71 -17.34 14.35
N LEU A 232 12.01 -18.41 15.05
CA LEU A 232 12.27 -18.36 16.49
C LEU A 232 13.42 -17.40 16.82
N SER A 233 14.55 -17.52 16.09
CA SER A 233 15.72 -16.64 16.27
C SER A 233 15.39 -15.20 15.89
N TRP A 234 14.69 -14.99 14.78
CA TRP A 234 14.28 -13.68 14.31
C TRP A 234 13.28 -13.00 15.26
N MET A 235 12.24 -13.71 15.75
CA MET A 235 11.27 -13.18 16.72
C MET A 235 11.94 -12.78 18.03
N ALA A 236 12.90 -13.59 18.51
CA ALA A 236 13.71 -13.23 19.69
C ALA A 236 14.56 -11.97 19.44
N ARG A 237 15.12 -11.82 18.24
CA ARG A 237 15.95 -10.63 17.87
C ARG A 237 15.10 -9.37 17.79
N ILE A 238 13.94 -9.43 17.12
CA ILE A 238 13.07 -8.24 16.96
C ILE A 238 12.37 -7.82 18.26
N ALA A 239 12.32 -8.69 19.26
CA ALA A 239 11.77 -8.40 20.58
C ALA A 239 12.74 -7.62 21.48
N ARG A 240 14.03 -7.54 21.15
CA ARG A 240 15.02 -6.84 21.98
C ARG A 240 14.69 -5.35 22.11
N PRO A 241 14.71 -4.79 23.33
CA PRO A 241 14.29 -3.39 23.56
C PRO A 241 15.35 -2.36 23.17
N ASP A 242 16.60 -2.77 23.00
CA ASP A 242 17.76 -1.92 22.72
C ASP A 242 18.02 -1.68 21.22
N ARG A 243 17.15 -2.21 20.35
CA ARG A 243 17.29 -2.05 18.90
C ARG A 243 16.96 -0.63 18.46
N LYS A 244 17.79 -0.11 17.56
CA LYS A 244 17.55 1.17 16.91
C LYS A 244 16.39 1.06 15.91
N ASP A 245 15.59 2.11 15.76
CA ASP A 245 14.52 2.15 14.78
C ASP A 245 15.01 2.10 13.33
N THR A 246 16.26 2.52 13.10
CA THR A 246 16.94 2.48 11.80
C THR A 246 17.36 1.07 11.36
N GLU A 247 17.14 0.05 12.21
CA GLU A 247 17.33 -1.36 11.89
C GLU A 247 15.97 -2.03 11.71
N THR A 248 15.60 -2.39 10.50
CA THR A 248 14.41 -3.19 10.18
C THR A 248 14.82 -4.56 9.67
N LEU A 249 14.22 -5.63 10.23
CA LEU A 249 14.46 -7.00 9.82
C LEU A 249 13.13 -7.62 9.38
N GLN A 250 12.89 -7.70 8.08
CA GLN A 250 11.68 -8.30 7.53
C GLN A 250 11.90 -9.80 7.36
N PHE A 251 10.92 -10.62 7.77
CA PHE A 251 10.90 -12.05 7.45
C PHE A 251 9.99 -12.30 6.25
N VAL A 252 10.40 -13.18 5.35
CA VAL A 252 9.62 -13.51 4.15
C VAL A 252 9.71 -14.99 3.80
N PHE A 253 8.58 -15.58 3.40
CA PHE A 253 8.54 -16.78 2.59
C PHE A 253 8.39 -16.41 1.13
N LEU A 254 9.22 -16.98 0.26
CA LEU A 254 9.19 -16.76 -1.19
C LEU A 254 9.75 -17.98 -1.94
N HIS A 255 9.82 -17.87 -3.26
CA HIS A 255 10.60 -18.82 -4.07
C HIS A 255 11.87 -18.13 -4.56
N SER A 256 12.98 -18.84 -4.54
CA SER A 256 14.23 -18.40 -5.17
C SER A 256 14.08 -18.28 -6.70
N PRO A 257 14.99 -17.59 -7.40
CA PRO A 257 14.90 -17.43 -8.87
C PRO A 257 14.82 -18.75 -9.66
N ASP A 258 15.40 -19.82 -9.15
CA ASP A 258 15.30 -21.19 -9.67
C ASP A 258 14.04 -21.95 -9.23
N GLY A 259 13.14 -21.28 -8.48
CA GLY A 259 11.81 -21.76 -8.12
C GLY A 259 11.75 -22.70 -6.92
N HIS A 260 12.80 -22.77 -6.09
CA HIS A 260 12.79 -23.51 -4.83
C HIS A 260 12.12 -22.69 -3.72
N PRO A 261 11.30 -23.29 -2.85
CA PRO A 261 10.74 -22.61 -1.71
C PRO A 261 11.84 -22.29 -0.68
N VAL A 262 11.88 -21.04 -0.22
CA VAL A 262 12.85 -20.56 0.76
C VAL A 262 12.16 -19.64 1.77
N CYS A 263 12.76 -19.51 2.95
CA CYS A 263 12.47 -18.43 3.87
C CYS A 263 13.68 -17.51 3.98
N GLY A 264 13.44 -16.26 4.35
CA GLY A 264 14.50 -15.29 4.43
C GLY A 264 14.27 -14.20 5.46
N VAL A 265 15.38 -13.61 5.89
CA VAL A 265 15.38 -12.33 6.59
C VAL A 265 16.02 -11.29 5.69
N VAL A 266 15.32 -10.20 5.46
CA VAL A 266 15.80 -9.07 4.68
C VAL A 266 16.08 -7.91 5.63
N PRO A 267 17.35 -7.69 6.02
CA PRO A 267 17.71 -6.54 6.81
C PRO A 267 17.63 -5.27 5.97
N LEU A 268 17.24 -4.18 6.60
CA LEU A 268 17.43 -2.81 6.13
C LEU A 268 18.03 -2.01 7.27
N ILE A 269 19.27 -1.58 7.11
CA ILE A 269 20.04 -0.89 8.16
C ILE A 269 20.49 0.46 7.62
N VAL A 270 20.02 1.52 8.26
CA VAL A 270 20.19 2.92 7.85
C VAL A 270 21.05 3.66 8.86
N GLY A 271 21.99 4.48 8.39
CA GLY A 271 22.72 5.42 9.24
C GLY A 271 23.73 4.80 10.22
N GLU A 272 24.00 3.51 10.11
CA GLU A 272 25.02 2.83 10.92
C GLU A 272 26.39 2.83 10.23
N THR A 273 27.44 2.58 11.03
CA THR A 273 28.75 2.25 10.45
C THR A 273 28.67 0.94 9.70
N GLU A 274 29.53 0.76 8.70
CA GLU A 274 29.56 -0.48 7.94
C GLU A 274 29.83 -1.71 8.84
N GLU A 275 30.72 -1.57 9.82
CA GLU A 275 31.05 -2.63 10.77
C GLU A 275 29.82 -3.04 11.61
N ALA A 276 29.06 -2.07 12.14
CA ALA A 276 27.88 -2.33 12.93
C ALA A 276 26.77 -2.97 12.09
N ALA A 277 26.52 -2.44 10.89
CA ALA A 277 25.51 -2.97 9.98
C ALA A 277 25.86 -4.39 9.52
N LYS A 278 27.15 -4.65 9.20
CA LYS A 278 27.63 -5.98 8.87
C LYS A 278 27.50 -6.94 10.05
N GLY A 279 27.78 -6.49 11.27
CA GLY A 279 27.63 -7.29 12.51
C GLY A 279 26.21 -7.79 12.71
N THR A 280 25.18 -6.94 12.46
CA THR A 280 23.79 -7.38 12.46
C THR A 280 23.51 -8.45 11.41
N CYS A 281 24.02 -8.28 10.19
CA CYS A 281 23.85 -9.28 9.13
C CYS A 281 24.60 -10.59 9.44
N ASP A 282 25.78 -10.53 10.10
CA ASP A 282 26.52 -11.71 10.57
C ASP A 282 25.72 -12.50 11.61
N GLU A 283 25.09 -11.80 12.57
CA GLU A 283 24.20 -12.42 13.56
C GLU A 283 23.02 -13.11 12.90
N VAL A 284 22.34 -12.41 11.98
CA VAL A 284 21.20 -12.97 11.23
C VAL A 284 21.62 -14.18 10.41
N ALA A 285 22.71 -14.10 9.68
CA ALA A 285 23.17 -15.21 8.81
C ALA A 285 23.54 -16.49 9.59
N ALA A 286 23.79 -16.37 10.89
CA ALA A 286 24.08 -17.51 11.75
C ALA A 286 22.85 -18.28 12.25
N TYR A 287 21.61 -17.77 12.02
CA TYR A 287 20.39 -18.44 12.44
C TYR A 287 20.29 -19.87 11.85
N ALA A 288 19.62 -20.77 12.57
CA ALA A 288 19.33 -22.12 12.13
C ALA A 288 20.56 -22.92 11.62
N GLY A 289 21.75 -22.60 12.15
CA GLY A 289 23.02 -23.28 11.76
C GLY A 289 23.71 -22.68 10.55
N GLY A 290 23.23 -21.55 10.04
CA GLY A 290 23.82 -20.78 8.95
C GLY A 290 22.93 -20.67 7.70
N ALA A 291 22.98 -19.51 7.07
CA ALA A 291 22.23 -19.21 5.85
C ALA A 291 22.78 -20.00 4.64
N LEU A 292 21.86 -20.39 3.75
CA LEU A 292 22.22 -21.00 2.46
C LEU A 292 22.73 -19.94 1.47
N VAL A 293 22.09 -18.78 1.47
CA VAL A 293 22.44 -17.65 0.60
C VAL A 293 22.58 -16.40 1.45
N ARG A 294 23.61 -15.63 1.19
CA ARG A 294 23.84 -14.35 1.81
C ARG A 294 24.28 -13.35 0.75
N GLN A 295 23.48 -12.30 0.58
CA GLN A 295 23.72 -11.27 -0.45
C GLN A 295 23.75 -9.85 0.12
N ASP A 296 23.77 -9.69 1.46
CA ASP A 296 23.78 -8.38 2.09
C ASP A 296 24.99 -7.55 1.64
N THR A 297 24.70 -6.32 1.21
CA THR A 297 25.69 -5.39 0.70
C THR A 297 25.27 -3.94 0.99
N GLN A 298 26.17 -3.01 0.75
CA GLN A 298 25.83 -1.59 0.71
C GLN A 298 25.27 -1.23 -0.67
N MET A 299 24.18 -0.47 -0.69
CA MET A 299 23.55 0.00 -1.90
C MET A 299 22.73 1.28 -1.64
N PRO A 300 22.42 2.08 -2.68
CA PRO A 300 21.48 3.18 -2.54
C PRO A 300 20.11 2.70 -2.07
N TYR A 301 19.43 3.47 -1.22
CA TYR A 301 18.07 3.14 -0.78
C TYR A 301 17.09 3.00 -1.96
N THR A 302 17.24 3.81 -3.00
CA THR A 302 16.42 3.71 -4.23
C THR A 302 16.50 2.34 -4.91
N ALA A 303 17.64 1.65 -4.79
CA ALA A 303 17.78 0.26 -5.29
C ALA A 303 17.00 -0.73 -4.43
N ILE A 304 16.90 -0.49 -3.10
CA ILE A 304 16.05 -1.30 -2.21
C ILE A 304 14.58 -1.10 -2.54
N GLN A 305 14.15 0.13 -2.78
CA GLN A 305 12.76 0.46 -3.13
C GLN A 305 12.32 -0.22 -4.42
N ALA A 306 13.24 -0.41 -5.37
CA ALA A 306 12.99 -1.08 -6.64
C ALA A 306 13.24 -2.61 -6.60
N ALA A 307 13.81 -3.15 -5.52
CA ALA A 307 14.25 -4.55 -5.46
C ALA A 307 13.12 -5.59 -5.62
N LEU A 308 11.87 -5.20 -5.33
CA LEU A 308 10.70 -6.08 -5.45
C LEU A 308 9.90 -5.86 -6.74
N ASP A 309 10.28 -4.93 -7.61
CA ASP A 309 9.48 -4.56 -8.78
C ASP A 309 9.21 -5.75 -9.71
N ASP A 310 10.23 -6.56 -9.96
CA ASP A 310 10.10 -7.76 -10.79
C ASP A 310 9.19 -8.85 -10.17
N CYS A 311 9.01 -8.81 -8.84
CA CYS A 311 8.11 -9.72 -8.12
C CYS A 311 6.64 -9.32 -8.23
N PHE A 312 6.37 -8.08 -8.64
CA PHE A 312 5.04 -7.49 -8.75
C PHE A 312 4.73 -6.98 -10.16
N PRO A 313 4.87 -7.81 -11.23
CA PRO A 313 4.63 -7.36 -12.59
C PRO A 313 3.18 -6.94 -12.80
N TYR A 314 2.98 -5.90 -13.62
CA TYR A 314 1.65 -5.46 -14.03
C TYR A 314 0.93 -6.53 -14.84
N GLY A 315 -0.39 -6.55 -14.74
CA GLY A 315 -1.22 -7.44 -15.54
C GLY A 315 -1.28 -8.90 -15.06
N THR A 316 -0.94 -9.14 -13.80
CA THR A 316 -1.04 -10.46 -13.15
C THR A 316 -2.26 -10.53 -12.24
N ASN A 317 -2.82 -11.74 -12.07
CA ASN A 317 -3.88 -11.97 -11.11
C ASN A 317 -3.27 -12.07 -9.72
N ASN A 318 -3.74 -11.23 -8.79
CA ASN A 318 -3.22 -11.18 -7.44
C ASN A 318 -4.33 -10.97 -6.41
N TRP A 319 -4.10 -11.50 -5.20
CA TRP A 319 -4.89 -11.20 -4.02
C TRP A 319 -3.99 -11.08 -2.82
N GLU A 320 -4.30 -10.12 -1.97
CA GLU A 320 -3.54 -9.87 -0.75
C GLU A 320 -4.49 -9.64 0.43
N LYS A 321 -4.10 -10.13 1.60
CA LYS A 321 -4.69 -9.77 2.89
C LYS A 321 -3.58 -9.58 3.90
N GLY A 322 -3.77 -8.61 4.81
CA GLY A 322 -2.80 -8.34 5.86
C GLY A 322 -3.44 -7.91 7.17
N VAL A 323 -2.73 -8.12 8.25
CA VAL A 323 -3.16 -7.83 9.62
C VAL A 323 -1.97 -7.38 10.46
N PHE A 324 -2.22 -6.47 11.41
CA PHE A 324 -1.23 -6.13 12.43
C PHE A 324 -1.39 -7.06 13.62
N ILE A 325 -0.29 -7.69 14.03
CA ILE A 325 -0.26 -8.60 15.16
C ILE A 325 0.73 -8.13 16.23
N ASP A 326 0.44 -8.51 17.46
CA ASP A 326 1.34 -8.38 18.60
C ASP A 326 1.24 -9.58 19.53
N TRP A 327 2.27 -9.79 20.33
CA TRP A 327 2.35 -10.88 21.32
C TRP A 327 3.30 -10.50 22.44
N ASP A 328 3.19 -11.18 23.59
CA ASP A 328 4.21 -11.11 24.64
C ASP A 328 5.41 -11.98 24.23
N PRO A 329 6.60 -11.41 24.02
CA PRO A 329 7.80 -12.18 23.64
C PRO A 329 8.24 -13.23 24.66
N ASN A 330 7.80 -13.10 25.91
CA ASN A 330 8.10 -14.06 26.97
C ASN A 330 7.09 -15.22 27.02
N ASN A 331 6.01 -15.14 26.25
CA ASN A 331 5.04 -16.22 26.10
C ASN A 331 5.48 -17.19 24.99
N GLU A 332 6.20 -18.24 25.35
CA GLU A 332 6.73 -19.23 24.40
C GLU A 332 5.62 -19.93 23.61
N ASP A 333 4.45 -20.18 24.21
CA ASP A 333 3.32 -20.78 23.51
C ASP A 333 2.79 -19.86 22.41
N ALA A 334 2.64 -18.56 22.68
CA ALA A 334 2.23 -17.56 21.68
C ALA A 334 3.24 -17.47 20.52
N VAL A 335 4.53 -17.44 20.83
CA VAL A 335 5.60 -17.45 19.80
C VAL A 335 5.48 -18.69 18.93
N LYS A 336 5.31 -19.87 19.56
CA LYS A 336 5.17 -21.14 18.86
C LYS A 336 3.92 -21.16 17.97
N GLU A 337 2.77 -20.71 18.47
CA GLU A 337 1.51 -20.65 17.71
C GLU A 337 1.65 -19.76 16.47
N ILE A 338 2.29 -18.59 16.57
CA ILE A 338 2.56 -17.72 15.42
C ILE A 338 3.44 -18.44 14.39
N ILE A 339 4.53 -19.07 14.83
CA ILE A 339 5.44 -19.81 13.96
C ILE A 339 4.69 -20.95 13.25
N ASP A 340 3.97 -21.78 13.99
CA ASP A 340 3.22 -22.91 13.44
C ASP A 340 2.16 -22.44 12.42
N ALA A 341 1.45 -21.34 12.72
CA ALA A 341 0.46 -20.76 11.83
C ALA A 341 1.07 -20.31 10.49
N VAL A 342 2.20 -19.58 10.52
CA VAL A 342 2.83 -19.03 9.29
C VAL A 342 3.46 -20.15 8.47
N VAL A 343 4.14 -21.09 9.13
CA VAL A 343 4.77 -22.25 8.46
C VAL A 343 3.72 -23.14 7.80
N LYS A 344 2.63 -23.43 8.53
CA LYS A 344 1.51 -24.18 7.97
C LYS A 344 0.87 -23.45 6.78
N ALA A 345 0.62 -22.14 6.90
CA ALA A 345 0.06 -21.35 5.80
C ALA A 345 0.93 -21.42 4.54
N TRP A 346 2.26 -21.33 4.69
CA TRP A 346 3.16 -21.48 3.56
C TRP A 346 3.11 -22.88 2.93
N ALA A 347 3.03 -23.92 3.74
CA ALA A 347 2.91 -25.29 3.25
C ALA A 347 1.57 -25.55 2.52
N ASP A 348 0.49 -24.93 2.99
CA ASP A 348 -0.87 -25.12 2.45
C ASP A 348 -1.16 -24.24 1.20
N LYS A 349 -0.19 -23.46 0.69
CA LYS A 349 -0.41 -22.63 -0.50
C LYS A 349 -0.85 -23.49 -1.69
N PRO A 350 -1.79 -23.03 -2.52
CA PRO A 350 -2.23 -23.75 -3.70
C PRO A 350 -1.07 -24.10 -4.64
N ALA A 351 -1.10 -25.31 -5.21
CA ALA A 351 -0.03 -25.81 -6.09
C ALA A 351 0.14 -24.97 -7.39
N PHE A 352 -0.91 -24.29 -7.82
CA PHE A 352 -0.89 -23.39 -8.98
C PHE A 352 -0.33 -21.98 -8.65
N ALA A 353 -0.08 -21.68 -7.38
CA ALA A 353 0.40 -20.36 -6.94
C ALA A 353 1.65 -19.94 -7.72
N SER A 354 1.65 -18.69 -8.19
CA SER A 354 2.80 -18.12 -8.92
C SER A 354 4.03 -18.13 -8.02
N LYS A 355 5.12 -18.72 -8.51
CA LYS A 355 6.38 -18.71 -7.77
C LYS A 355 6.99 -17.31 -7.68
N LEU A 356 6.68 -16.43 -8.62
CA LEU A 356 7.20 -15.06 -8.65
C LEU A 356 6.49 -14.15 -7.67
N SER A 357 5.14 -14.23 -7.61
CA SER A 357 4.29 -13.29 -6.89
C SER A 357 3.47 -13.95 -5.78
N THR A 358 4.05 -14.90 -5.04
CA THR A 358 3.42 -15.51 -3.86
C THR A 358 4.37 -15.42 -2.68
N PHE A 359 3.91 -14.75 -1.61
CA PHE A 359 4.69 -14.43 -0.42
C PHE A 359 3.87 -14.57 0.86
N ILE A 360 4.53 -14.87 1.97
CA ILE A 360 4.10 -14.47 3.30
C ILE A 360 5.18 -13.52 3.82
N LEU A 361 4.80 -12.28 4.11
CA LEU A 361 5.68 -11.24 4.62
C LEU A 361 5.32 -10.93 6.07
N LEU A 362 6.32 -10.92 6.94
CA LEU A 362 6.23 -10.41 8.31
C LEU A 362 7.13 -9.18 8.41
N MET A 363 6.53 -8.00 8.39
CA MET A 363 7.25 -6.73 8.40
C MET A 363 7.12 -6.05 9.75
N GLU A 364 8.23 -5.59 10.30
CA GLU A 364 8.24 -4.84 11.54
C GLU A 364 7.57 -3.48 11.37
N VAL A 365 6.56 -3.22 12.19
CA VAL A 365 5.80 -1.95 12.22
C VAL A 365 5.74 -1.32 13.61
N ASN A 366 6.53 -1.82 14.56
CA ASN A 366 6.80 -1.17 15.83
C ASN A 366 7.65 0.11 15.62
N GLY A 367 8.32 0.62 16.63
CA GLY A 367 9.13 1.84 16.48
C GLY A 367 8.25 3.09 16.27
N ALA A 368 8.54 3.89 15.26
CA ALA A 368 7.83 5.16 15.03
C ALA A 368 6.34 4.97 14.69
N VAL A 369 5.95 3.87 14.00
CA VAL A 369 4.52 3.59 13.73
C VAL A 369 3.76 3.43 15.04
N ALA A 370 4.27 2.63 15.97
CA ALA A 370 3.62 2.35 17.25
C ALA A 370 3.63 3.56 18.20
N ARG A 371 4.65 4.42 18.13
CA ARG A 371 4.76 5.63 18.97
C ARG A 371 3.94 6.81 18.46
N GLY A 372 3.48 6.78 17.22
CA GLY A 372 2.64 7.85 16.66
C GLY A 372 1.36 8.07 17.46
N ASN A 373 0.95 9.33 17.62
CA ASN A 373 -0.29 9.65 18.31
C ASN A 373 -1.50 9.12 17.51
N PRO A 374 -2.28 8.15 18.04
CA PRO A 374 -3.40 7.57 17.31
C PRO A 374 -4.55 8.56 17.06
N ALA A 375 -4.63 9.64 17.85
CA ALA A 375 -5.66 10.67 17.68
C ALA A 375 -5.34 11.70 16.58
N SER A 376 -4.08 11.76 16.11
CA SER A 376 -3.63 12.78 15.15
C SER A 376 -4.07 12.52 13.72
N THR A 377 -4.47 11.30 13.39
CA THR A 377 -4.86 10.85 12.04
C THR A 377 -6.02 9.87 12.14
N SER A 378 -6.75 9.64 11.06
CA SER A 378 -7.73 8.54 10.99
C SER A 378 -7.07 7.17 10.78
N PHE A 379 -5.77 7.12 10.49
CA PHE A 379 -5.02 5.88 10.39
C PHE A 379 -4.93 5.18 11.75
N SER A 380 -5.60 4.06 11.89
CA SER A 380 -5.74 3.32 13.14
C SER A 380 -4.78 2.13 13.28
N ALA A 381 -4.05 1.77 12.22
CA ALA A 381 -3.13 0.63 12.22
C ALA A 381 -1.82 0.98 12.98
N ARG A 382 -1.94 1.16 14.29
CA ARG A 382 -0.83 1.46 15.21
C ARG A 382 -0.83 0.44 16.36
N GLY A 383 0.29 0.28 17.03
CA GLY A 383 0.40 -0.56 18.23
C GLY A 383 0.74 -2.03 17.98
N GLY A 384 0.73 -2.51 16.75
CA GLY A 384 1.20 -3.86 16.42
C GLY A 384 2.73 -3.93 16.32
N ARG A 385 3.29 -5.12 16.55
CA ARG A 385 4.72 -5.38 16.35
C ARG A 385 5.04 -5.71 14.90
N LEU A 386 4.19 -6.50 14.28
CA LEU A 386 4.33 -6.94 12.90
C LEU A 386 3.09 -6.62 12.07
N TRP A 387 3.32 -6.24 10.82
CA TRP A 387 2.36 -6.40 9.75
C TRP A 387 2.60 -7.74 9.08
N ALA A 388 1.67 -8.68 9.25
CA ALA A 388 1.67 -9.97 8.59
C ALA A 388 0.80 -9.88 7.34
N SER A 389 1.37 -10.16 6.17
CA SER A 389 0.68 -10.14 4.88
C SER A 389 0.87 -11.45 4.14
N ALA A 390 -0.22 -11.95 3.56
CA ALA A 390 -0.23 -13.06 2.63
C ALA A 390 -0.68 -12.55 1.25
N LEU A 391 0.21 -12.66 0.27
CA LEU A 391 -0.04 -12.32 -1.12
C LEU A 391 0.11 -13.57 -1.98
N ILE A 392 -0.82 -13.77 -2.90
CA ILE A 392 -0.79 -14.87 -3.85
C ILE A 392 -1.09 -14.36 -5.26
N GLY A 393 -0.22 -14.73 -6.20
CA GLY A 393 -0.47 -14.60 -7.63
C GLY A 393 -0.92 -15.93 -8.24
N TRP A 394 -1.71 -15.87 -9.33
CA TRP A 394 -2.08 -17.07 -10.09
C TRP A 394 -2.11 -16.78 -11.60
N PRO A 395 -1.83 -17.82 -12.45
CA PRO A 395 -1.59 -17.59 -13.87
C PRO A 395 -2.83 -17.40 -14.74
N ASP A 396 -3.92 -18.11 -14.43
CA ASP A 396 -5.06 -18.24 -15.33
C ASP A 396 -6.23 -17.36 -14.92
N ASP A 397 -7.05 -16.96 -15.89
CA ASP A 397 -8.31 -16.25 -15.65
C ASP A 397 -9.43 -17.22 -15.18
N ASP A 398 -9.13 -17.99 -14.12
CA ASP A 398 -9.95 -19.09 -13.59
C ASP A 398 -10.58 -18.72 -12.24
N ASP A 399 -11.89 -18.87 -12.15
CA ASP A 399 -12.65 -18.53 -10.93
C ASP A 399 -12.38 -19.50 -9.77
N ALA A 400 -12.03 -20.77 -10.06
CA ALA A 400 -11.66 -21.72 -9.03
C ALA A 400 -10.27 -21.37 -8.43
N GLN A 401 -9.30 -21.02 -9.27
CA GLN A 401 -7.99 -20.54 -8.81
C GLN A 401 -8.15 -19.26 -8.00
N ARG A 402 -8.97 -18.31 -8.45
CA ARG A 402 -9.31 -17.10 -7.70
C ARG A 402 -9.89 -17.41 -6.32
N ALA A 403 -10.90 -18.28 -6.27
CA ALA A 403 -11.56 -18.66 -5.01
C ALA A 403 -10.58 -19.31 -4.03
N ALA A 404 -9.74 -20.25 -4.52
CA ALA A 404 -8.71 -20.90 -3.71
C ALA A 404 -7.64 -19.93 -3.23
N SER A 405 -7.22 -18.97 -4.07
CA SER A 405 -6.25 -17.93 -3.71
C SER A 405 -6.78 -17.02 -2.60
N ARG A 406 -8.02 -16.54 -2.74
CA ARG A 406 -8.68 -15.73 -1.71
C ARG A 406 -8.85 -16.49 -0.41
N LYS A 407 -9.26 -17.77 -0.50
CA LYS A 407 -9.39 -18.64 0.67
C LYS A 407 -8.07 -18.80 1.41
N TRP A 408 -6.98 -19.05 0.68
CA TRP A 408 -5.66 -19.20 1.29
C TRP A 408 -5.21 -17.94 2.04
N CYS A 409 -5.36 -16.74 1.45
CA CYS A 409 -5.07 -15.51 2.15
C CYS A 409 -5.94 -15.31 3.40
N ASN A 410 -7.25 -15.58 3.28
CA ASN A 410 -8.17 -15.44 4.41
C ASN A 410 -7.84 -16.43 5.55
N ASP A 411 -7.55 -17.69 5.21
CA ASP A 411 -7.18 -18.72 6.19
C ASP A 411 -5.87 -18.35 6.90
N THR A 412 -4.88 -17.83 6.17
CA THR A 412 -3.60 -17.36 6.72
C THR A 412 -3.83 -16.25 7.77
N ILE A 413 -4.63 -15.24 7.43
CA ILE A 413 -4.91 -14.14 8.36
C ILE A 413 -5.80 -14.60 9.52
N THR A 414 -6.74 -15.52 9.29
CA THR A 414 -7.59 -16.09 10.34
C THR A 414 -6.76 -16.89 11.36
N ALA A 415 -5.73 -17.61 10.91
CA ALA A 415 -4.85 -18.34 11.81
C ALA A 415 -4.06 -17.41 12.76
N LEU A 416 -3.86 -16.14 12.37
CA LEU A 416 -3.20 -15.12 13.19
C LEU A 416 -4.18 -14.30 14.04
N SER A 417 -5.49 -14.58 13.97
CA SER A 417 -6.52 -13.80 14.67
C SER A 417 -6.38 -13.73 16.20
N PRO A 418 -5.82 -14.73 16.93
CA PRO A 418 -5.56 -14.60 18.35
C PRO A 418 -4.59 -13.45 18.72
N PHE A 419 -3.75 -13.05 17.77
CA PHE A 419 -2.72 -12.02 17.95
C PHE A 419 -3.10 -10.68 17.28
N HIS A 420 -4.31 -10.58 16.73
CA HIS A 420 -4.78 -9.43 15.99
C HIS A 420 -4.86 -8.17 16.86
N VAL A 421 -4.25 -7.09 16.38
CA VAL A 421 -4.34 -5.75 16.99
C VAL A 421 -5.25 -4.86 16.16
N THR A 422 -4.97 -4.76 14.87
CA THR A 422 -5.72 -3.91 13.92
C THR A 422 -5.50 -4.38 12.50
N THR A 423 -6.25 -3.83 11.56
CA THR A 423 -6.15 -4.16 10.15
C THR A 423 -5.79 -2.91 9.34
N TYR A 424 -4.89 -3.06 8.38
CA TYR A 424 -4.46 -1.98 7.48
C TYR A 424 -5.41 -1.85 6.30
N LEU A 425 -5.99 -0.65 6.10
CA LEU A 425 -7.04 -0.41 5.10
C LEU A 425 -6.62 -0.84 3.68
N ASN A 426 -5.40 -0.51 3.26
CA ASN A 426 -4.94 -0.80 1.89
C ASN A 426 -4.87 -2.30 1.56
N ASN A 427 -4.73 -3.17 2.59
CA ASN A 427 -4.71 -4.62 2.45
C ASN A 427 -5.96 -5.32 3.03
N ALA A 428 -6.85 -4.55 3.67
CA ALA A 428 -8.08 -5.09 4.24
C ALA A 428 -9.07 -5.52 3.16
N MET A 429 -9.20 -4.68 2.11
CA MET A 429 -10.27 -4.81 1.09
C MET A 429 -11.60 -5.19 1.72
N PRO A 430 -12.13 -4.38 2.68
CA PRO A 430 -13.29 -4.74 3.45
C PRO A 430 -14.52 -4.86 2.56
N THR A 431 -15.32 -5.91 2.81
CA THR A 431 -16.54 -6.21 2.06
C THR A 431 -17.79 -6.19 2.95
N SER A 432 -17.63 -5.86 4.24
CA SER A 432 -18.71 -5.81 5.22
C SER A 432 -18.45 -4.78 6.32
N ASP A 433 -19.49 -4.41 7.06
CA ASP A 433 -19.37 -3.55 8.25
C ASP A 433 -18.49 -4.19 9.34
N GLU A 434 -18.53 -5.51 9.47
CA GLU A 434 -17.69 -6.22 10.42
C GLU A 434 -16.21 -6.06 10.09
N GLU A 435 -15.83 -6.23 8.81
CA GLU A 435 -14.46 -6.03 8.36
C GLU A 435 -14.03 -4.56 8.53
N MET A 436 -14.94 -3.61 8.32
CA MET A 436 -14.67 -2.18 8.57
C MET A 436 -14.36 -1.88 10.03
N ARG A 437 -15.07 -2.53 10.98
CA ARG A 437 -14.81 -2.38 12.43
C ARG A 437 -13.48 -2.99 12.87
N ARG A 438 -12.88 -3.86 12.05
CA ARG A 438 -11.51 -4.33 12.26
C ARG A 438 -10.46 -3.33 11.80
N VAL A 439 -10.82 -2.43 10.87
CA VAL A 439 -9.94 -1.38 10.37
C VAL A 439 -10.01 -0.14 11.27
N PHE A 440 -11.21 0.30 11.63
CA PHE A 440 -11.43 1.54 12.38
C PHE A 440 -12.22 1.31 13.67
N PRO A 441 -11.79 1.91 14.79
CA PRO A 441 -12.63 2.01 15.99
C PRO A 441 -13.97 2.72 15.71
N GLU A 442 -15.00 2.39 16.47
CA GLU A 442 -16.36 2.90 16.28
C GLU A 442 -16.43 4.45 16.32
N GLU A 443 -15.65 5.08 17.17
CA GLU A 443 -15.57 6.55 17.25
C GLU A 443 -14.96 7.16 15.99
N THR A 444 -13.92 6.50 15.44
CA THR A 444 -13.30 6.90 14.16
C THR A 444 -14.31 6.74 13.03
N ILE A 445 -15.07 5.64 12.98
CA ILE A 445 -16.13 5.41 11.99
C ILE A 445 -17.14 6.56 12.01
N LYS A 446 -17.69 6.90 13.17
CA LYS A 446 -18.66 7.99 13.31
C LYS A 446 -18.11 9.34 12.84
N ARG A 447 -16.86 9.61 13.19
CA ARG A 447 -16.20 10.87 12.81
C ARG A 447 -15.96 10.93 11.29
N LEU A 448 -15.53 9.82 10.65
CA LEU A 448 -15.38 9.71 9.20
C LEU A 448 -16.74 9.81 8.48
N GLN A 449 -17.80 9.23 9.01
CA GLN A 449 -19.18 9.37 8.47
C GLN A 449 -19.65 10.82 8.46
N ASN A 450 -19.41 11.57 9.54
CA ASN A 450 -19.73 13.00 9.60
C ASN A 450 -18.98 13.80 8.52
N LEU A 451 -17.70 13.49 8.30
CA LEU A 451 -16.92 14.08 7.21
C LEU A 451 -17.50 13.71 5.83
N LYS A 452 -17.86 12.45 5.61
CA LYS A 452 -18.48 12.01 4.34
C LYS A 452 -19.77 12.77 4.07
N MET A 453 -20.64 12.90 5.07
CA MET A 453 -21.90 13.69 4.95
C MET A 453 -21.64 15.17 4.63
N LYS A 454 -20.53 15.75 5.10
CA LYS A 454 -20.16 17.14 4.81
C LYS A 454 -19.60 17.34 3.41
N TYR A 455 -18.69 16.45 2.95
CA TYR A 455 -17.90 16.64 1.74
C TYR A 455 -18.43 15.89 0.51
N ASP A 456 -19.15 14.78 0.71
CA ASP A 456 -19.77 14.00 -0.36
C ASP A 456 -21.12 13.39 0.09
N PRO A 457 -22.12 14.26 0.41
CA PRO A 457 -23.41 13.80 0.93
C PRO A 457 -24.19 12.92 -0.04
N GLU A 458 -23.96 13.03 -1.34
CA GLU A 458 -24.62 12.26 -2.38
C GLU A 458 -23.91 10.94 -2.71
N GLY A 459 -22.75 10.67 -2.04
CA GLY A 459 -21.94 9.49 -2.29
C GLY A 459 -21.50 9.38 -3.73
N MET A 460 -21.01 10.48 -4.31
CA MET A 460 -20.52 10.52 -5.69
C MET A 460 -19.28 9.66 -5.87
N PHE A 461 -18.33 9.75 -4.93
CA PHE A 461 -17.07 9.02 -5.00
C PHE A 461 -17.24 7.56 -4.57
N LYS A 462 -17.08 6.66 -5.54
CA LYS A 462 -16.99 5.20 -5.36
C LYS A 462 -15.61 4.81 -4.90
N ALA A 463 -15.13 5.43 -3.83
CA ALA A 463 -13.80 5.20 -3.32
C ALA A 463 -13.80 5.26 -1.80
N GLY A 464 -13.00 4.39 -1.20
CA GLY A 464 -12.83 4.37 0.24
C GLY A 464 -13.73 3.40 0.98
N ALA A 465 -13.62 3.46 2.27
CA ALA A 465 -14.12 2.47 3.21
C ALA A 465 -15.65 2.29 3.25
N TRP A 466 -16.42 3.23 2.69
CA TRP A 466 -17.89 3.20 2.72
C TRP A 466 -18.54 2.60 1.48
N ASP A 467 -17.76 2.39 0.42
CA ASP A 467 -18.26 1.81 -0.84
C ASP A 467 -17.94 0.32 -0.97
N TYR A 468 -17.66 -0.36 0.14
CA TYR A 468 -17.36 -1.78 0.18
C TYR A 468 -18.51 -2.67 -0.35
N GLN A 469 -19.76 -2.16 -0.40
CA GLN A 469 -20.91 -2.84 -1.01
C GLN A 469 -20.91 -2.79 -2.54
N ALA A 470 -20.08 -1.93 -3.15
CA ALA A 470 -20.00 -1.81 -4.59
C ALA A 470 -19.07 -2.88 -5.18
N ASN A 471 -19.56 -4.12 -5.22
CA ASN A 471 -19.11 -5.17 -6.11
C ASN A 471 -17.64 -5.61 -6.06
N VAL A 472 -17.33 -6.48 -5.14
CA VAL A 472 -16.20 -7.40 -5.29
C VAL A 472 -16.72 -8.83 -5.49
#